data_d4bfd582b6e122b0e94f8ad863ccc459
#
_entry.id   d4bfd582b6e122b0e94f8ad863ccc459
#
_cell.length_a   1.000
_cell.length_b   1.000
_cell.length_c   1.000
_cell.angle_alpha   90.00
_cell.angle_beta   90.00
_cell.angle_gamma   90.00
#
_symmetry.space_group_name_H-M   'P 1'
#
loop_
_entity.id
_entity.type
_entity.pdbx_description
1 polymer ?
#
loop_
_entity_poly.entity_id
_entity_poly.type
_entity_poly.pdbx_seq_one_letter_code
_entity_poly.pdbx_strand_id
1 'polypeptide(L)'
;MTEAVILLPGVMGSELFLGLDGDENREKIWPGAVSELLLPYKKMAQLLDPNLTVGDVIRNVSLSNQYDSLIDALGTCGFVENAKKPTLMVCPYDWRKDNGLAADRLADKVTDLRHIHGAGLVINLVAHSMGGLVSRYFLESGRYSEASHPGFADVRRLVTIGTPHRGAPLALHAAMGQIKRLFLNASQVKQVANDPNFPALYQLMPPPSEPFLWDANLASRLTPKSPHDPAVAAQLGLSNVNLASAAAFHASLDVAKRPAGVDYFCFVGTRPSTISNARFDFASEAGSLPAPVETDDGGDGTVPSWSASFAGMQQLLVGGDHGSLYKPIEVLKTLASLLGKGGVLAAMVVGDAVRLSVRDEVVVPKQVEPVVLFLSSRTALDAELVVHKLTGEDGVPLAKPAEIIRSPVRYSGPAIDSMALEFTAPKYPGTYELDIQIGGASVAERKVMLFVQNT
;
A
#
# COMPACT_ATOMS: atom_id res chain seq x y z
N MET A 1 29.37 7.30 -13.05
CA MET A 1 28.66 6.99 -11.81
C MET A 1 27.61 5.94 -12.13
N THR A 2 27.53 4.86 -11.36
CA THR A 2 26.48 3.84 -11.50
C THR A 2 25.30 4.26 -10.65
N GLU A 3 24.10 4.35 -11.25
CA GLU A 3 22.86 4.57 -10.50
C GLU A 3 22.15 3.25 -10.27
N ALA A 4 21.66 3.07 -9.05
CA ALA A 4 20.88 1.91 -8.64
C ALA A 4 19.60 2.32 -7.90
N VAL A 5 18.61 1.44 -7.92
CA VAL A 5 17.34 1.58 -7.21
C VAL A 5 17.14 0.41 -6.27
N ILE A 6 16.70 0.69 -5.05
CA ILE A 6 16.14 -0.31 -4.15
C ILE A 6 14.65 -0.02 -4.00
N LEU A 7 13.80 -1.00 -4.34
CA LEU A 7 12.35 -0.93 -4.23
C LEU A 7 11.89 -1.60 -2.93
N LEU A 8 11.15 -0.85 -2.11
CA LEU A 8 10.55 -1.36 -0.85
C LEU A 8 9.03 -1.45 -0.98
N PRO A 9 8.44 -2.61 -0.71
CA PRO A 9 6.99 -2.79 -0.74
C PRO A 9 6.31 -2.19 0.50
N GLY A 10 4.97 -2.09 0.47
CA GLY A 10 4.13 -1.76 1.61
C GLY A 10 3.82 -2.98 2.51
N VAL A 11 2.96 -2.75 3.49
CA VAL A 11 2.41 -3.81 4.33
C VAL A 11 1.73 -4.88 3.47
N MET A 12 1.87 -6.15 3.84
CA MET A 12 1.36 -7.30 3.08
C MET A 12 1.98 -7.47 1.68
N GLY A 13 3.03 -6.69 1.34
CA GLY A 13 3.62 -6.66 0.01
C GLY A 13 4.77 -7.63 -0.24
N SER A 14 5.14 -8.45 0.74
CA SER A 14 6.17 -9.50 0.60
C SER A 14 5.58 -10.88 0.89
N GLU A 15 6.09 -11.88 0.21
CA GLU A 15 5.75 -13.27 0.45
C GLU A 15 6.34 -13.78 1.77
N LEU A 16 5.58 -14.65 2.46
CA LEU A 16 6.02 -15.32 3.68
C LEU A 16 5.87 -16.84 3.54
N PHE A 17 6.87 -17.58 4.02
CA PHE A 17 6.94 -19.03 3.90
C PHE A 17 7.19 -19.69 5.26
N LEU A 18 6.63 -20.85 5.44
CA LEU A 18 7.00 -21.78 6.51
C LEU A 18 8.10 -22.71 6.00
N GLY A 19 9.22 -22.76 6.71
CA GLY A 19 10.41 -23.55 6.35
C GLY A 19 11.67 -22.69 6.33
N LEU A 20 12.82 -23.32 6.10
CA LEU A 20 14.12 -22.67 6.09
C LEU A 20 14.27 -21.80 4.83
N ASP A 21 14.99 -20.70 4.97
CA ASP A 21 15.32 -19.87 3.80
C ASP A 21 16.22 -20.65 2.83
N GLY A 22 15.88 -20.56 1.53
CA GLY A 22 16.55 -21.31 0.47
C GLY A 22 16.06 -22.75 0.27
N ASP A 23 15.16 -23.28 1.11
CA ASP A 23 14.52 -24.58 0.86
C ASP A 23 13.43 -24.42 -0.23
N GLU A 24 13.59 -25.14 -1.35
CA GLU A 24 12.63 -25.13 -2.45
C GLU A 24 11.25 -25.73 -2.07
N ASN A 25 11.20 -26.55 -1.02
CA ASN A 25 9.98 -27.19 -0.55
C ASN A 25 9.26 -26.42 0.55
N ARG A 26 9.72 -25.20 0.90
CA ARG A 26 9.03 -24.36 1.90
C ARG A 26 7.61 -24.03 1.48
N GLU A 27 6.69 -24.09 2.43
CA GLU A 27 5.27 -23.83 2.18
C GLU A 27 5.00 -22.32 2.14
N LYS A 28 4.39 -21.83 1.05
CA LYS A 28 3.93 -20.45 0.97
C LYS A 28 2.73 -20.25 1.91
N ILE A 29 2.89 -19.34 2.86
CA ILE A 29 1.84 -18.94 3.79
C ILE A 29 1.17 -17.65 3.32
N TRP A 30 1.94 -16.66 2.87
CA TRP A 30 1.40 -15.38 2.41
C TRP A 30 1.99 -14.96 1.05
N PRO A 31 1.17 -14.47 0.10
CA PRO A 31 -0.28 -14.64 0.05
C PRO A 31 -0.64 -16.11 -0.13
N GLY A 32 -1.85 -16.50 0.26
CA GLY A 32 -2.35 -17.85 -0.01
C GLY A 32 -2.47 -18.15 -1.51
N ALA A 33 -2.77 -19.40 -1.85
CA ALA A 33 -3.05 -19.78 -3.23
C ALA A 33 -4.32 -19.07 -3.75
N VAL A 34 -4.42 -18.87 -5.06
CA VAL A 34 -5.57 -18.19 -5.70
C VAL A 34 -6.91 -18.86 -5.36
N SER A 35 -6.94 -20.18 -5.26
CA SER A 35 -8.09 -20.95 -4.80
C SER A 35 -8.50 -20.64 -3.36
N GLU A 36 -7.57 -20.14 -2.54
CA GLU A 36 -7.81 -19.72 -1.15
C GLU A 36 -8.36 -18.29 -1.06
N LEU A 37 -8.25 -17.49 -2.16
CA LEU A 37 -8.76 -16.12 -2.22
C LEU A 37 -10.29 -16.02 -2.11
N LEU A 38 -10.98 -17.08 -2.51
CA LEU A 38 -12.45 -17.14 -2.50
C LEU A 38 -13.03 -17.69 -1.19
N LEU A 39 -12.18 -18.18 -0.31
CA LEU A 39 -12.54 -18.75 0.99
C LEU A 39 -11.91 -17.91 2.10
N PRO A 40 -12.48 -17.90 3.32
CA PRO A 40 -11.80 -17.32 4.46
C PRO A 40 -10.39 -17.89 4.57
N TYR A 41 -9.41 -17.02 4.78
CA TYR A 41 -8.00 -17.40 4.86
C TYR A 41 -7.79 -18.50 5.93
N LYS A 42 -7.32 -19.69 5.51
CA LYS A 42 -7.29 -20.88 6.36
C LYS A 42 -5.98 -21.08 7.12
N LYS A 43 -4.89 -20.42 6.67
CA LYS A 43 -3.55 -20.61 7.27
C LYS A 43 -3.25 -19.59 8.38
N MET A 44 -4.26 -19.22 9.15
CA MET A 44 -4.10 -18.15 10.15
C MET A 44 -3.14 -18.55 11.27
N ALA A 45 -3.15 -19.81 11.72
CA ALA A 45 -2.23 -20.31 12.73
C ALA A 45 -0.77 -20.24 12.25
N GLN A 46 -0.52 -20.58 10.99
CA GLN A 46 0.81 -20.46 10.38
C GLN A 46 1.20 -18.98 10.16
N LEU A 47 0.23 -18.12 9.75
CA LEU A 47 0.49 -16.70 9.60
C LEU A 47 0.86 -16.02 10.92
N LEU A 48 0.51 -16.57 12.05
CA LEU A 48 0.91 -16.09 13.38
C LEU A 48 2.24 -16.70 13.88
N ASP A 49 2.87 -17.61 13.11
CA ASP A 49 4.21 -18.11 13.46
C ASP A 49 5.24 -16.97 13.28
N PRO A 50 5.99 -16.60 14.33
CA PRO A 50 7.01 -15.57 14.25
C PRO A 50 8.26 -15.99 13.44
N ASN A 51 8.39 -17.26 13.08
CA ASN A 51 9.57 -17.82 12.40
C ASN A 51 9.38 -17.98 10.90
N LEU A 52 8.36 -17.36 10.30
CA LEU A 52 8.22 -17.37 8.86
C LEU A 52 9.42 -16.71 8.18
N THR A 53 9.86 -17.31 7.08
CA THR A 53 10.90 -16.76 6.21
C THR A 53 10.31 -15.87 5.13
N VAL A 54 11.06 -14.85 4.72
CA VAL A 54 10.63 -13.87 3.73
C VAL A 54 11.01 -14.37 2.34
N GLY A 55 10.05 -14.32 1.41
CA GLY A 55 10.28 -14.58 -0.02
C GLY A 55 10.56 -13.31 -0.81
N ASP A 56 10.00 -13.23 -2.01
CA ASP A 56 10.10 -12.05 -2.88
C ASP A 56 9.02 -11.02 -2.55
N VAL A 57 9.07 -9.85 -3.18
CA VAL A 57 7.93 -8.94 -3.24
C VAL A 57 6.79 -9.61 -4.00
N ILE A 58 5.56 -9.34 -3.61
CA ILE A 58 4.40 -9.87 -4.32
C ILE A 58 4.30 -9.17 -5.67
N ARG A 59 4.78 -9.83 -6.72
CA ARG A 59 4.77 -9.29 -8.09
C ARG A 59 3.37 -9.29 -8.65
N ASN A 60 2.68 -10.43 -8.47
CA ASN A 60 1.32 -10.64 -8.96
C ASN A 60 0.50 -11.41 -7.92
N VAL A 61 -0.77 -11.08 -7.81
CA VAL A 61 -1.74 -11.88 -7.08
C VAL A 61 -2.78 -12.35 -8.09
N SER A 62 -2.79 -13.65 -8.36
CA SER A 62 -3.64 -14.20 -9.44
C SER A 62 -3.31 -13.53 -10.78
N LEU A 63 -4.30 -12.88 -11.37
CA LEU A 63 -4.20 -12.10 -12.61
C LEU A 63 -3.98 -10.60 -12.35
N SER A 64 -3.91 -10.19 -11.07
CA SER A 64 -3.66 -8.80 -10.69
C SER A 64 -2.16 -8.54 -10.55
N ASN A 65 -1.66 -7.64 -11.39
CA ASN A 65 -0.30 -7.15 -11.32
C ASN A 65 -0.13 -6.22 -10.11
N GLN A 66 0.70 -6.59 -9.16
CA GLN A 66 1.04 -5.76 -8.01
C GLN A 66 2.32 -4.96 -8.32
N TYR A 67 3.48 -5.35 -7.78
CA TYR A 67 4.71 -4.59 -7.98
C TYR A 67 5.38 -4.79 -9.35
N ASP A 68 4.98 -5.79 -10.16
CA ASP A 68 5.59 -6.00 -11.48
C ASP A 68 5.52 -4.75 -12.37
N SER A 69 4.40 -4.02 -12.38
CA SER A 69 4.27 -2.81 -13.19
C SER A 69 5.30 -1.73 -12.83
N LEU A 70 5.62 -1.59 -11.55
CA LEU A 70 6.64 -0.64 -11.09
C LEU A 70 8.05 -1.16 -11.40
N ILE A 71 8.29 -2.46 -11.22
CA ILE A 71 9.55 -3.13 -11.57
C ILE A 71 9.82 -3.02 -13.07
N ASP A 72 8.82 -3.29 -13.92
CA ASP A 72 8.90 -3.18 -15.38
C ASP A 72 9.17 -1.73 -15.83
N ALA A 73 8.51 -0.76 -15.19
CA ALA A 73 8.77 0.65 -15.48
C ALA A 73 10.22 1.06 -15.12
N LEU A 74 10.73 0.59 -13.98
CA LEU A 74 12.13 0.79 -13.60
C LEU A 74 13.07 0.07 -14.57
N GLY A 75 12.71 -1.13 -15.03
CA GLY A 75 13.41 -1.87 -16.08
C GLY A 75 13.47 -1.09 -17.40
N THR A 76 12.35 -0.50 -17.81
CA THR A 76 12.28 0.38 -18.99
C THR A 76 13.19 1.60 -18.84
N CYS A 77 13.37 2.11 -17.63
CA CYS A 77 14.33 3.16 -17.32
C CYS A 77 15.81 2.70 -17.35
N GLY A 78 16.07 1.41 -17.62
CA GLY A 78 17.41 0.84 -17.73
C GLY A 78 17.99 0.30 -16.43
N PHE A 79 17.19 0.18 -15.35
CA PHE A 79 17.60 -0.51 -14.15
C PHE A 79 17.41 -2.03 -14.31
N VAL A 80 18.41 -2.83 -13.99
CA VAL A 80 18.43 -4.27 -14.25
C VAL A 80 18.46 -5.05 -12.94
N GLU A 81 17.49 -5.93 -12.73
CA GLU A 81 17.38 -6.75 -11.53
C GLU A 81 18.23 -8.03 -11.62
N ASN A 82 17.97 -8.84 -12.64
CA ASN A 82 18.57 -10.18 -12.78
C ASN A 82 19.89 -10.14 -13.58
N ALA A 83 20.94 -9.56 -12.99
CA ALA A 83 22.27 -9.47 -13.61
C ALA A 83 23.37 -9.77 -12.60
N LYS A 84 24.60 -10.06 -13.09
CA LYS A 84 25.78 -10.17 -12.22
C LYS A 84 26.09 -8.90 -11.42
N LYS A 85 25.70 -7.76 -11.97
CA LYS A 85 25.77 -6.44 -11.32
C LYS A 85 24.41 -5.77 -11.42
N PRO A 86 23.46 -6.14 -10.57
CA PRO A 86 22.12 -5.57 -10.62
C PRO A 86 22.14 -4.08 -10.24
N THR A 87 21.35 -3.29 -10.93
CA THR A 87 21.10 -1.89 -10.63
C THR A 87 19.67 -1.66 -10.12
N LEU A 88 18.86 -2.69 -10.08
CA LEU A 88 17.56 -2.75 -9.41
C LEU A 88 17.60 -3.89 -8.40
N MET A 89 17.28 -3.60 -7.16
CA MET A 89 17.06 -4.60 -6.14
C MET A 89 15.68 -4.38 -5.50
N VAL A 90 14.96 -5.47 -5.23
CA VAL A 90 13.79 -5.44 -4.35
C VAL A 90 14.24 -5.74 -2.93
N CYS A 91 13.57 -5.11 -1.96
CA CYS A 91 13.83 -5.33 -0.54
C CYS A 91 12.57 -5.85 0.16
N PRO A 92 12.24 -7.15 0.00
CA PRO A 92 11.14 -7.77 0.73
C PRO A 92 11.49 -7.91 2.21
N TYR A 93 10.48 -7.80 3.08
CA TYR A 93 10.63 -7.93 4.53
C TYR A 93 9.37 -8.52 5.17
N ASP A 94 9.50 -9.05 6.38
CA ASP A 94 8.34 -9.52 7.14
C ASP A 94 7.51 -8.31 7.61
N TRP A 95 6.45 -8.03 6.87
CA TRP A 95 5.57 -6.89 7.06
C TRP A 95 4.78 -6.90 8.38
N ARG A 96 4.85 -7.98 9.15
CA ARG A 96 4.21 -8.11 10.47
C ARG A 96 5.12 -7.58 11.58
N LYS A 97 6.43 -7.77 11.42
CA LYS A 97 7.47 -7.49 12.43
C LYS A 97 7.82 -6.01 12.51
N ASP A 98 8.60 -5.68 13.52
CA ASP A 98 9.12 -4.33 13.72
C ASP A 98 9.81 -3.78 12.47
N ASN A 99 9.44 -2.58 12.06
CA ASN A 99 9.99 -1.93 10.86
C ASN A 99 11.49 -1.62 10.98
N GLY A 100 12.05 -1.59 12.19
CA GLY A 100 13.50 -1.53 12.42
C GLY A 100 14.21 -2.77 11.87
N LEU A 101 13.62 -3.96 11.99
CA LEU A 101 14.17 -5.19 11.38
C LEU A 101 14.11 -5.16 9.84
N ALA A 102 13.08 -4.53 9.29
CA ALA A 102 13.00 -4.29 7.86
C ALA A 102 14.08 -3.30 7.39
N ALA A 103 14.39 -2.29 8.21
CA ALA A 103 15.47 -1.34 7.93
C ALA A 103 16.86 -1.98 8.01
N ASP A 104 17.07 -3.00 8.87
CA ASP A 104 18.31 -3.80 8.86
C ASP A 104 18.48 -4.52 7.50
N ARG A 105 17.42 -5.12 6.96
CA ARG A 105 17.46 -5.74 5.62
C ARG A 105 17.74 -4.72 4.51
N LEU A 106 17.20 -3.51 4.63
CA LEU A 106 17.54 -2.43 3.68
C LEU A 106 19.01 -2.06 3.77
N ALA A 107 19.58 -1.97 4.98
CA ALA A 107 20.99 -1.71 5.18
C ALA A 107 21.90 -2.77 4.54
N ASP A 108 21.51 -4.05 4.64
CA ASP A 108 22.20 -5.15 3.94
C ASP A 108 22.15 -4.96 2.42
N LYS A 109 20.99 -4.63 1.83
CA LYS A 109 20.86 -4.39 0.39
C LYS A 109 21.69 -3.21 -0.11
N VAL A 110 21.78 -2.14 0.70
CA VAL A 110 22.64 -0.98 0.41
C VAL A 110 24.11 -1.40 0.41
N THR A 111 24.53 -2.19 1.40
CA THR A 111 25.88 -2.72 1.52
C THR A 111 26.24 -3.67 0.37
N ASP A 112 25.30 -4.54 -0.01
CA ASP A 112 25.47 -5.44 -1.16
C ASP A 112 25.71 -4.65 -2.45
N LEU A 113 24.89 -3.63 -2.74
CA LEU A 113 25.08 -2.78 -3.93
C LEU A 113 26.46 -2.09 -3.89
N ARG A 114 26.87 -1.60 -2.74
CA ARG A 114 28.18 -0.98 -2.59
C ARG A 114 29.33 -1.96 -2.84
N HIS A 115 29.22 -3.19 -2.37
CA HIS A 115 30.23 -4.24 -2.64
C HIS A 115 30.28 -4.61 -4.13
N ILE A 116 29.12 -4.67 -4.81
CA ILE A 116 29.03 -5.05 -6.23
C ILE A 116 29.57 -3.94 -7.15
N HIS A 117 29.27 -2.68 -6.86
CA HIS A 117 29.55 -1.57 -7.77
C HIS A 117 30.77 -0.72 -7.37
N GLY A 118 31.20 -0.79 -6.12
CA GLY A 118 32.34 -0.05 -5.61
C GLY A 118 32.05 1.47 -5.45
N ALA A 119 33.10 2.27 -5.54
CA ALA A 119 33.01 3.73 -5.42
C ALA A 119 32.29 4.37 -6.63
N GLY A 120 31.60 5.49 -6.38
CA GLY A 120 30.85 6.21 -7.42
C GLY A 120 29.44 5.64 -7.67
N LEU A 121 28.96 4.82 -6.75
CA LEU A 121 27.56 4.38 -6.72
C LEU A 121 26.65 5.51 -6.25
N VAL A 122 25.45 5.59 -6.82
CA VAL A 122 24.33 6.43 -6.37
C VAL A 122 23.13 5.52 -6.17
N ILE A 123 22.57 5.52 -4.96
CA ILE A 123 21.42 4.69 -4.60
C ILE A 123 20.19 5.59 -4.45
N ASN A 124 19.11 5.20 -5.12
CA ASN A 124 17.79 5.79 -4.98
C ASN A 124 16.88 4.77 -4.30
N LEU A 125 16.19 5.16 -3.23
CA LEU A 125 15.18 4.36 -2.57
C LEU A 125 13.82 4.73 -3.15
N VAL A 126 13.08 3.74 -3.65
CA VAL A 126 11.70 3.88 -4.13
C VAL A 126 10.83 3.03 -3.23
N ALA A 127 9.94 3.66 -2.50
CA ALA A 127 9.23 3.00 -1.40
C ALA A 127 7.73 3.25 -1.45
N HIS A 128 6.94 2.19 -1.42
CA HIS A 128 5.49 2.26 -1.35
C HIS A 128 5.01 2.09 0.09
N SER A 129 4.06 2.93 0.52
CA SER A 129 3.33 2.76 1.79
C SER A 129 4.28 2.63 2.99
N MET A 130 4.14 1.56 3.78
CA MET A 130 4.99 1.24 4.93
C MET A 130 6.49 1.18 4.60
N GLY A 131 6.86 0.81 3.37
CA GLY A 131 8.25 0.80 2.92
C GLY A 131 8.93 2.17 3.02
N GLY A 132 8.17 3.27 2.91
CA GLY A 132 8.69 4.61 3.13
C GLY A 132 9.03 4.89 4.58
N LEU A 133 8.29 4.33 5.54
CA LEU A 133 8.62 4.41 6.98
C LEU A 133 9.90 3.61 7.30
N VAL A 134 10.04 2.42 6.71
CA VAL A 134 11.27 1.61 6.80
C VAL A 134 12.47 2.40 6.27
N SER A 135 12.32 3.02 5.09
CA SER A 135 13.38 3.85 4.48
C SER A 135 13.75 5.05 5.34
N ARG A 136 12.77 5.72 5.94
CA ARG A 136 13.00 6.83 6.86
C ARG A 136 13.70 6.37 8.12
N TYR A 137 13.31 5.25 8.70
CA TYR A 137 13.99 4.71 9.87
C TYR A 137 15.46 4.40 9.56
N PHE A 138 15.75 3.81 8.41
CA PHE A 138 17.11 3.61 7.94
C PHE A 138 17.91 4.92 7.86
N LEU A 139 17.30 5.99 7.33
CA LEU A 139 18.00 7.26 7.12
C LEU A 139 18.06 8.18 8.36
N GLU A 140 17.02 8.15 9.23
CA GLU A 140 16.78 9.16 10.24
C GLU A 140 17.08 8.68 11.68
N SER A 141 17.02 7.37 11.96
CA SER A 141 17.12 6.83 13.32
C SER A 141 18.50 7.03 13.98
N GLY A 142 19.53 7.32 13.20
CA GLY A 142 20.93 7.38 13.67
C GLY A 142 21.56 6.01 13.95
N ARG A 143 20.83 4.91 13.69
CA ARG A 143 21.33 3.54 13.87
C ARG A 143 22.31 3.11 12.77
N TYR A 144 22.22 3.72 11.61
CA TYR A 144 23.00 3.38 10.42
C TYR A 144 23.93 4.53 10.02
N SER A 145 25.11 4.18 9.52
CA SER A 145 26.12 5.13 9.06
C SER A 145 27.03 4.47 8.02
N GLU A 146 27.80 5.26 7.28
CA GLU A 146 28.79 4.72 6.32
C GLU A 146 29.83 3.83 6.99
N ALA A 147 30.18 4.08 8.27
CA ALA A 147 31.13 3.28 9.02
C ALA A 147 30.58 1.89 9.39
N SER A 148 29.28 1.79 9.70
CA SER A 148 28.63 0.53 10.05
C SER A 148 28.04 -0.20 8.85
N HIS A 149 27.60 0.54 7.83
CA HIS A 149 26.96 0.02 6.61
C HIS A 149 27.51 0.74 5.38
N PRO A 150 28.58 0.20 4.75
CA PRO A 150 29.17 0.78 3.55
C PRO A 150 28.10 0.99 2.45
N GLY A 151 28.07 2.16 1.86
CA GLY A 151 27.05 2.57 0.89
C GLY A 151 25.94 3.42 1.49
N PHE A 152 25.86 3.58 2.81
CA PHE A 152 24.90 4.50 3.44
C PHE A 152 25.07 5.94 2.87
N ALA A 153 26.28 6.40 2.70
CA ALA A 153 26.59 7.71 2.11
C ALA A 153 26.36 7.79 0.60
N ASP A 154 26.10 6.68 -0.09
CA ASP A 154 25.75 6.66 -1.53
C ASP A 154 24.27 6.87 -1.77
N VAL A 155 23.42 6.81 -0.74
CA VAL A 155 22.00 7.13 -0.87
C VAL A 155 21.84 8.61 -1.17
N ARG A 156 21.09 8.93 -2.23
CA ARG A 156 20.87 10.32 -2.68
C ARG A 156 19.42 10.73 -2.71
N ARG A 157 18.51 9.78 -2.82
CA ARG A 157 17.08 10.10 -2.93
C ARG A 157 16.23 9.05 -2.25
N LEU A 158 15.18 9.52 -1.58
CA LEU A 158 14.05 8.72 -1.13
C LEU A 158 12.80 9.21 -1.85
N VAL A 159 12.20 8.36 -2.67
CA VAL A 159 10.91 8.60 -3.31
C VAL A 159 9.88 7.75 -2.60
N THR A 160 8.89 8.38 -1.97
CA THR A 160 7.80 7.69 -1.28
C THR A 160 6.50 7.80 -2.06
N ILE A 161 5.73 6.73 -2.09
CA ILE A 161 4.46 6.63 -2.80
C ILE A 161 3.39 6.20 -1.80
N GLY A 162 2.48 7.11 -1.45
CA GLY A 162 1.41 6.86 -0.49
C GLY A 162 1.92 6.46 0.92
N THR A 163 3.08 6.92 1.35
CA THR A 163 3.64 6.57 2.66
C THR A 163 2.93 7.33 3.79
N PRO A 164 2.45 6.64 4.84
CA PRO A 164 1.84 7.30 6.00
C PRO A 164 2.91 7.88 6.92
N HIS A 165 3.55 8.98 6.53
CA HIS A 165 4.66 9.58 7.27
C HIS A 165 4.31 10.02 8.69
N ARG A 166 3.03 10.34 8.92
CA ARG A 166 2.45 10.70 10.21
C ARG A 166 1.40 9.68 10.66
N GLY A 167 1.52 8.43 10.16
CA GLY A 167 0.59 7.35 10.43
C GLY A 167 -0.73 7.43 9.67
N ALA A 168 -1.56 6.40 9.82
CA ALA A 168 -2.89 6.31 9.23
C ALA A 168 -3.90 5.90 10.31
N PRO A 169 -4.99 6.68 10.53
CA PRO A 169 -6.05 6.33 11.48
C PRO A 169 -6.69 4.96 11.20
N LEU A 170 -6.65 4.50 9.95
CA LEU A 170 -7.10 3.17 9.55
C LEU A 170 -6.44 2.05 10.39
N ALA A 171 -5.20 2.23 10.86
CA ALA A 171 -4.50 1.24 11.67
C ALA A 171 -5.17 1.01 13.03
N LEU A 172 -5.80 2.03 13.64
CA LEU A 172 -6.62 1.86 14.84
C LEU A 172 -7.82 0.96 14.53
N HIS A 173 -8.54 1.24 13.45
CA HIS A 173 -9.70 0.45 13.05
C HIS A 173 -9.33 -1.01 12.71
N ALA A 174 -8.14 -1.22 12.14
CA ALA A 174 -7.59 -2.55 11.91
C ALA A 174 -7.30 -3.30 13.22
N ALA A 175 -6.65 -2.64 14.19
CA ALA A 175 -6.40 -3.20 15.53
C ALA A 175 -7.69 -3.49 16.30
N MET A 176 -8.75 -2.73 16.06
CA MET A 176 -10.08 -2.94 16.64
C MET A 176 -10.92 -4.00 15.92
N GLY A 177 -10.46 -4.54 14.79
CA GLY A 177 -11.18 -5.57 14.04
C GLY A 177 -12.35 -5.04 13.22
N GLN A 178 -12.22 -3.83 12.70
CA GLN A 178 -13.24 -3.18 11.88
C GLN A 178 -12.89 -3.19 10.38
N ILE A 179 -11.67 -3.60 10.03
CA ILE A 179 -11.14 -3.53 8.67
C ILE A 179 -10.81 -4.92 8.16
N LYS A 180 -11.30 -5.24 6.98
CA LYS A 180 -10.84 -6.38 6.17
C LYS A 180 -9.65 -5.92 5.34
N ARG A 181 -8.69 -6.79 5.05
CA ARG A 181 -7.56 -6.50 4.15
C ARG A 181 -7.18 -7.72 3.34
N LEU A 182 -7.19 -7.57 2.01
CA LEU A 182 -6.89 -8.64 1.08
C LEU A 182 -7.67 -9.93 1.44
N PHE A 183 -6.98 -10.98 1.85
CA PHE A 183 -7.54 -12.29 2.17
C PHE A 183 -7.99 -12.42 3.63
N LEU A 184 -7.65 -11.44 4.48
CA LEU A 184 -7.94 -11.49 5.90
C LEU A 184 -9.26 -10.78 6.21
N ASN A 185 -10.17 -11.47 6.87
CA ASN A 185 -11.35 -10.82 7.43
C ASN A 185 -10.97 -9.94 8.64
N ALA A 186 -11.90 -9.13 9.11
CA ALA A 186 -11.66 -8.16 10.16
C ALA A 186 -11.13 -8.78 11.48
N SER A 187 -11.63 -9.97 11.85
CA SER A 187 -11.15 -10.70 13.03
C SER A 187 -9.70 -11.19 12.84
N GLN A 188 -9.36 -11.66 11.66
CA GLN A 188 -8.01 -12.11 11.32
C GLN A 188 -7.00 -10.96 11.27
N VAL A 189 -7.40 -9.82 10.71
CA VAL A 189 -6.60 -8.58 10.76
C VAL A 189 -6.35 -8.17 12.22
N LYS A 190 -7.38 -8.20 13.07
CA LYS A 190 -7.26 -7.91 14.50
C LYS A 190 -6.28 -8.87 15.19
N GLN A 191 -6.30 -10.15 14.86
CA GLN A 191 -5.38 -11.15 15.44
C GLN A 191 -3.94 -10.83 15.10
N VAL A 192 -3.62 -10.56 13.82
CA VAL A 192 -2.26 -10.18 13.41
C VAL A 192 -1.84 -8.86 14.08
N ALA A 193 -2.72 -7.86 14.08
CA ALA A 193 -2.40 -6.54 14.62
C ALA A 193 -2.06 -6.58 16.12
N ASN A 194 -2.78 -7.39 16.90
CA ASN A 194 -2.61 -7.41 18.35
C ASN A 194 -1.63 -8.49 18.85
N ASP A 195 -1.02 -9.27 17.96
CA ASP A 195 0.03 -10.20 18.36
C ASP A 195 1.26 -9.39 18.82
N PRO A 196 1.81 -9.66 20.02
CA PRO A 196 2.94 -8.92 20.56
C PRO A 196 4.24 -9.09 19.75
N ASN A 197 4.34 -10.11 18.89
CA ASN A 197 5.47 -10.32 18.00
C ASN A 197 5.40 -9.45 16.73
N PHE A 198 4.24 -8.80 16.46
CA PHE A 198 3.94 -8.15 15.19
C PHE A 198 3.54 -6.67 15.35
N PRO A 199 4.46 -5.78 15.75
CA PRO A 199 4.14 -4.39 16.04
C PRO A 199 3.92 -3.53 14.79
N ALA A 200 4.23 -4.01 13.57
CA ALA A 200 4.24 -3.18 12.38
C ALA A 200 2.91 -2.47 12.10
N LEU A 201 1.77 -3.13 12.32
CA LEU A 201 0.46 -2.50 12.13
C LEU A 201 0.18 -1.38 13.13
N TYR A 202 0.72 -1.48 14.35
CA TYR A 202 0.68 -0.37 15.32
C TYR A 202 1.66 0.75 14.95
N GLN A 203 2.80 0.42 14.34
CA GLN A 203 3.75 1.42 13.83
C GLN A 203 3.19 2.19 12.61
N LEU A 204 2.09 1.72 12.00
CA LEU A 204 1.31 2.48 11.03
C LEU A 204 0.30 3.43 11.68
N MET A 205 0.01 3.31 12.97
CA MET A 205 -0.89 4.23 13.68
C MET A 205 -0.24 5.60 13.84
N PRO A 206 -1.02 6.70 13.84
CA PRO A 206 -0.44 8.02 14.08
C PRO A 206 0.33 8.08 15.41
N PRO A 207 1.48 8.79 15.43
CA PRO A 207 2.30 8.94 16.64
C PRO A 207 1.56 9.67 17.76
N PRO A 208 2.07 9.60 19.01
CA PRO A 208 1.46 10.28 20.15
C PRO A 208 1.25 11.79 19.96
N SER A 209 2.08 12.42 19.13
CA SER A 209 2.02 13.86 18.83
C SER A 209 0.94 14.22 17.79
N GLU A 210 0.34 13.24 17.10
CA GLU A 210 -0.63 13.49 16.04
C GLU A 210 -2.04 13.21 16.53
N PRO A 211 -2.88 14.24 16.71
CA PRO A 211 -4.26 14.05 17.16
C PRO A 211 -5.14 13.48 16.02
N PHE A 212 -5.76 12.33 16.26
CA PHE A 212 -6.68 11.72 15.31
C PHE A 212 -7.87 11.01 15.96
N LEU A 213 -7.83 10.78 17.29
CA LEU A 213 -8.93 10.18 18.04
C LEU A 213 -9.62 11.27 18.88
N TRP A 214 -10.92 11.39 18.71
CA TRP A 214 -11.72 12.41 19.35
C TRP A 214 -12.83 11.81 20.21
N ASP A 215 -13.10 12.43 21.37
CA ASP A 215 -14.25 12.08 22.18
C ASP A 215 -15.54 12.42 21.42
N ALA A 216 -16.44 11.45 21.32
CA ALA A 216 -17.76 11.65 20.70
C ALA A 216 -18.69 12.53 21.56
N ASN A 217 -18.39 12.71 22.84
CA ASN A 217 -19.14 13.59 23.73
C ASN A 217 -19.00 15.05 23.30
N LEU A 218 -20.12 15.74 23.11
CA LEU A 218 -20.14 17.12 22.64
C LEU A 218 -19.37 18.09 23.54
N ALA A 219 -19.33 17.86 24.85
CA ALA A 219 -18.65 18.71 25.80
C ALA A 219 -17.10 18.62 25.70
N SER A 220 -16.57 17.48 25.23
CA SER A 220 -15.12 17.21 25.15
C SER A 220 -14.59 16.93 23.74
N ARG A 221 -15.45 17.03 22.72
CA ARG A 221 -15.09 16.69 21.33
C ARG A 221 -13.96 17.53 20.71
N LEU A 222 -13.62 18.67 21.31
CA LEU A 222 -12.49 19.49 20.90
C LEU A 222 -11.18 19.10 21.58
N THR A 223 -11.22 18.13 22.49
CA THR A 223 -10.05 17.60 23.16
C THR A 223 -9.66 16.27 22.53
N PRO A 224 -8.53 16.18 21.83
CA PRO A 224 -8.09 14.94 21.27
C PRO A 224 -7.70 13.95 22.38
N LYS A 225 -7.91 12.68 22.14
CA LYS A 225 -7.43 11.56 22.94
C LYS A 225 -6.32 10.85 22.20
N SER A 226 -5.41 10.24 22.93
CA SER A 226 -4.33 9.47 22.32
C SER A 226 -4.51 7.99 22.64
N PRO A 227 -4.49 7.09 21.65
CA PRO A 227 -4.42 5.65 21.91
C PRO A 227 -3.18 5.22 22.70
N HIS A 228 -2.14 6.07 22.75
CA HIS A 228 -0.94 5.85 23.53
C HIS A 228 -1.09 6.21 25.02
N ASP A 229 -2.20 6.84 25.41
CA ASP A 229 -2.55 7.00 26.82
C ASP A 229 -2.99 5.64 27.39
N PRO A 230 -2.41 5.17 28.52
CA PRO A 230 -2.73 3.85 29.06
C PRO A 230 -4.20 3.64 29.40
N ALA A 231 -4.91 4.69 29.85
CA ALA A 231 -6.34 4.60 30.16
C ALA A 231 -7.17 4.45 28.88
N VAL A 232 -6.83 5.20 27.83
CA VAL A 232 -7.45 5.11 26.52
C VAL A 232 -7.16 3.75 25.87
N ALA A 233 -5.90 3.31 25.91
CA ALA A 233 -5.48 2.01 25.39
C ALA A 233 -6.25 0.85 26.06
N ALA A 234 -6.39 0.89 27.39
CA ALA A 234 -7.12 -0.13 28.15
C ALA A 234 -8.59 -0.15 27.77
N GLN A 235 -9.24 1.01 27.62
CA GLN A 235 -10.65 1.09 27.23
C GLN A 235 -10.91 0.58 25.81
N LEU A 236 -9.98 0.83 24.89
CA LEU A 236 -10.01 0.34 23.51
C LEU A 236 -9.53 -1.13 23.39
N GLY A 237 -8.96 -1.73 24.46
CA GLY A 237 -8.42 -3.08 24.41
C GLY A 237 -7.20 -3.23 23.50
N LEU A 238 -6.35 -2.18 23.40
CA LEU A 238 -5.17 -2.17 22.57
C LEU A 238 -3.96 -2.82 23.26
N SER A 239 -3.04 -3.37 22.47
CA SER A 239 -1.79 -3.96 22.95
C SER A 239 -0.81 -2.90 23.43
N ASN A 240 -0.57 -2.81 24.75
CA ASN A 240 0.41 -1.88 25.31
C ASN A 240 1.83 -2.11 24.79
N VAL A 241 2.18 -3.38 24.51
CA VAL A 241 3.51 -3.74 23.97
C VAL A 241 3.67 -3.15 22.57
N ASN A 242 2.68 -3.33 21.71
CA ASN A 242 2.72 -2.81 20.35
C ASN A 242 2.64 -1.28 20.32
N LEU A 243 1.85 -0.66 21.21
CA LEU A 243 1.82 0.81 21.36
C LEU A 243 3.17 1.36 21.80
N ALA A 244 3.87 0.71 22.73
CA ALA A 244 5.20 1.12 23.14
C ALA A 244 6.21 1.00 21.99
N SER A 245 6.17 -0.09 21.23
CA SER A 245 6.98 -0.26 20.02
C SER A 245 6.67 0.83 18.98
N ALA A 246 5.41 1.13 18.74
CA ALA A 246 5.00 2.18 17.80
C ALA A 246 5.51 3.56 18.23
N ALA A 247 5.38 3.90 19.51
CA ALA A 247 5.87 5.17 20.05
C ALA A 247 7.39 5.29 19.90
N ALA A 248 8.15 4.23 20.22
CA ALA A 248 9.61 4.20 20.06
C ALA A 248 10.05 4.32 18.61
N PHE A 249 9.35 3.61 17.69
CA PHE A 249 9.59 3.68 16.27
C PHE A 249 9.38 5.11 15.75
N HIS A 250 8.24 5.72 16.02
CA HIS A 250 7.96 7.09 15.59
C HIS A 250 8.89 8.13 16.20
N ALA A 251 9.34 7.95 17.44
CA ALA A 251 10.34 8.83 18.07
C ALA A 251 11.70 8.80 17.36
N SER A 252 11.97 7.74 16.58
CA SER A 252 13.17 7.60 15.77
C SER A 252 13.06 8.25 14.40
N LEU A 253 11.85 8.66 13.98
CA LEU A 253 11.59 9.31 12.70
C LEU A 253 11.66 10.84 12.87
N ASP A 254 12.76 11.42 12.42
CA ASP A 254 12.98 12.86 12.47
C ASP A 254 13.63 13.33 11.16
N VAL A 255 12.84 13.96 10.32
CA VAL A 255 13.29 14.44 9.01
C VAL A 255 14.45 15.43 9.10
N ALA A 256 14.65 16.10 10.24
CA ALA A 256 15.78 16.98 10.47
C ALA A 256 17.11 16.20 10.60
N LYS A 257 17.05 14.91 10.92
CA LYS A 257 18.19 14.00 11.02
C LYS A 257 18.53 13.30 9.70
N ARG A 258 17.76 13.53 8.62
CA ARG A 258 18.10 12.93 7.34
C ARG A 258 19.53 13.30 6.93
N PRO A 259 20.27 12.39 6.29
CA PRO A 259 21.63 12.70 5.87
C PRO A 259 21.66 13.89 4.90
N ALA A 260 22.65 14.76 5.03
CA ALA A 260 22.86 15.86 4.10
C ALA A 260 23.06 15.31 2.67
N GLY A 261 22.33 15.88 1.70
CA GLY A 261 22.40 15.44 0.31
C GLY A 261 21.47 14.28 -0.06
N VAL A 262 20.58 13.86 0.86
CA VAL A 262 19.47 12.95 0.52
C VAL A 262 18.20 13.78 0.30
N ASP A 263 17.69 13.77 -0.92
CA ASP A 263 16.45 14.44 -1.29
C ASP A 263 15.24 13.52 -1.08
N TYR A 264 14.17 14.07 -0.49
CA TYR A 264 12.91 13.34 -0.33
C TYR A 264 11.87 13.90 -1.30
N PHE A 265 11.13 12.98 -1.94
CA PHE A 265 10.01 13.31 -2.82
C PHE A 265 8.81 12.42 -2.47
N CYS A 266 7.63 13.02 -2.36
CA CYS A 266 6.41 12.32 -1.96
C CYS A 266 5.37 12.32 -3.10
N PHE A 267 4.91 11.14 -3.52
CA PHE A 267 3.66 11.00 -4.25
C PHE A 267 2.53 10.84 -3.24
N VAL A 268 1.62 11.81 -3.25
CA VAL A 268 0.52 11.91 -2.29
C VAL A 268 -0.78 11.55 -2.98
N GLY A 269 -1.42 10.47 -2.57
CA GLY A 269 -2.70 10.07 -3.12
C GLY A 269 -3.84 10.98 -2.67
N THR A 270 -4.76 11.23 -3.59
CA THR A 270 -5.97 12.05 -3.38
C THR A 270 -7.15 11.42 -4.10
N ARG A 271 -8.35 11.93 -3.90
CA ARG A 271 -9.65 11.57 -4.49
C ARG A 271 -10.45 10.52 -3.73
N PRO A 272 -9.98 9.31 -3.38
CA PRO A 272 -10.79 8.42 -2.55
C PRO A 272 -11.19 9.04 -1.22
N SER A 273 -12.42 8.75 -0.76
CA SER A 273 -12.80 8.99 0.63
C SER A 273 -11.87 8.19 1.54
N THR A 274 -11.31 8.84 2.54
CA THR A 274 -10.24 8.28 3.37
C THR A 274 -10.52 8.51 4.84
N ILE A 275 -10.35 7.47 5.67
CA ILE A 275 -10.46 7.60 7.13
C ILE A 275 -9.35 8.52 7.61
N SER A 276 -9.71 9.74 7.99
CA SER A 276 -8.79 10.79 8.43
C SER A 276 -8.73 10.94 9.94
N ASN A 277 -9.76 10.47 10.66
CA ASN A 277 -9.89 10.55 12.11
C ASN A 277 -10.74 9.40 12.64
N ALA A 278 -10.84 9.29 13.97
CA ALA A 278 -11.75 8.39 14.66
C ALA A 278 -12.52 9.14 15.76
N ARG A 279 -13.74 8.72 16.04
CA ARG A 279 -14.56 9.19 17.18
C ARG A 279 -14.89 8.01 18.08
N PHE A 280 -14.78 8.21 19.38
CA PHE A 280 -15.10 7.20 20.35
C PHE A 280 -15.85 7.82 21.55
N ASP A 281 -16.95 7.20 21.96
CA ASP A 281 -17.66 7.59 23.19
C ASP A 281 -17.01 6.93 24.39
N PHE A 282 -16.21 7.69 25.13
CA PHE A 282 -15.52 7.24 26.33
C PHE A 282 -16.44 7.00 27.52
N ALA A 283 -17.73 7.30 27.41
CA ALA A 283 -18.76 6.91 28.38
C ALA A 283 -19.46 5.59 28.00
N SER A 284 -19.15 5.03 26.81
CA SER A 284 -19.76 3.77 26.36
C SER A 284 -19.23 2.55 27.12
N GLU A 285 -19.98 1.45 27.02
CA GLU A 285 -19.60 0.18 27.64
C GLU A 285 -18.29 -0.41 27.04
N ALA A 286 -17.62 -1.24 27.83
CA ALA A 286 -16.43 -1.93 27.37
C ALA A 286 -16.72 -2.79 26.13
N GLY A 287 -15.86 -2.70 25.10
CA GLY A 287 -16.02 -3.40 23.82
C GLY A 287 -16.72 -2.59 22.74
N SER A 288 -17.18 -1.37 23.04
CA SER A 288 -17.63 -0.44 22.01
C SER A 288 -16.50 -0.10 21.04
N LEU A 289 -16.86 0.16 19.77
CA LEU A 289 -15.89 0.40 18.71
C LEU A 289 -15.84 1.89 18.33
N PRO A 290 -14.65 2.44 18.01
CA PRO A 290 -14.57 3.80 17.49
C PRO A 290 -15.22 3.89 16.11
N ALA A 291 -15.94 4.98 15.89
CA ALA A 291 -16.51 5.29 14.58
C ALA A 291 -15.45 5.94 13.68
N PRO A 292 -15.26 5.44 12.44
CA PRO A 292 -14.38 6.10 11.48
C PRO A 292 -14.96 7.46 11.06
N VAL A 293 -14.08 8.43 10.85
CA VAL A 293 -14.43 9.72 10.24
C VAL A 293 -13.70 9.78 8.90
N GLU A 294 -14.48 9.67 7.84
CA GLU A 294 -14.00 9.76 6.48
C GLU A 294 -14.01 11.21 5.99
N THR A 295 -13.03 11.54 5.16
CA THR A 295 -12.96 12.83 4.46
C THR A 295 -12.97 12.55 2.96
N ASP A 296 -13.92 13.15 2.24
CA ASP A 296 -13.97 13.07 0.79
C ASP A 296 -12.74 13.75 0.18
N ASP A 297 -12.20 13.20 -0.89
CA ASP A 297 -10.92 13.61 -1.49
C ASP A 297 -9.74 13.65 -0.48
N GLY A 298 -9.89 13.01 0.68
CA GLY A 298 -9.01 13.17 1.84
C GLY A 298 -7.71 12.39 1.79
N GLY A 299 -7.50 11.55 0.78
CA GLY A 299 -6.31 10.70 0.66
C GLY A 299 -6.43 9.69 -0.48
N ASP A 300 -5.83 8.51 -0.30
CA ASP A 300 -5.81 7.42 -1.27
C ASP A 300 -6.71 6.22 -0.85
N GLY A 301 -7.65 6.43 0.07
CA GLY A 301 -8.50 5.39 0.65
C GLY A 301 -7.87 4.64 1.83
N THR A 302 -6.58 4.81 2.07
CA THR A 302 -5.83 4.17 3.17
C THR A 302 -5.06 5.20 3.99
N VAL A 303 -4.31 6.07 3.33
CA VAL A 303 -3.45 7.09 3.93
C VAL A 303 -4.05 8.47 3.67
N PRO A 304 -4.37 9.23 4.72
CA PRO A 304 -4.81 10.61 4.54
C PRO A 304 -3.71 11.47 3.90
N SER A 305 -4.10 12.39 3.01
CA SER A 305 -3.17 13.28 2.32
C SER A 305 -2.32 14.11 3.29
N TRP A 306 -2.88 14.50 4.45
CA TRP A 306 -2.13 15.21 5.48
C TRP A 306 -0.98 14.38 6.07
N SER A 307 -1.07 13.05 6.01
CA SER A 307 -0.03 12.13 6.51
C SER A 307 0.98 11.75 5.42
N ALA A 308 0.60 11.82 4.14
CA ALA A 308 1.41 11.30 3.03
C ALA A 308 2.56 12.23 2.62
N SER A 309 2.74 13.38 3.30
CA SER A 309 3.83 14.33 3.06
C SER A 309 4.19 15.11 4.32
N PHE A 310 5.29 15.88 4.22
CA PHE A 310 5.72 16.82 5.26
C PHE A 310 5.79 18.25 4.69
N ALA A 311 5.72 19.23 5.56
CA ALA A 311 6.04 20.60 5.20
C ALA A 311 7.49 20.72 4.68
N GLY A 312 7.65 21.38 3.54
CA GLY A 312 8.97 21.61 2.90
C GLY A 312 9.50 20.43 2.08
N MET A 313 8.75 19.32 1.92
CA MET A 313 9.08 18.26 0.97
C MET A 313 8.54 18.57 -0.42
N GLN A 314 9.29 18.16 -1.44
CA GLN A 314 8.75 18.10 -2.79
C GLN A 314 7.66 17.04 -2.87
N GLN A 315 6.54 17.37 -3.50
CA GLN A 315 5.41 16.44 -3.59
C GLN A 315 4.65 16.61 -4.89
N LEU A 316 4.00 15.52 -5.32
CA LEU A 316 3.03 15.49 -6.40
C LEU A 316 1.73 14.87 -5.87
N LEU A 317 0.63 15.61 -6.03
CA LEU A 317 -0.71 15.09 -5.75
C LEU A 317 -1.17 14.21 -6.91
N VAL A 318 -1.60 13.00 -6.62
CA VAL A 318 -2.01 12.00 -7.61
C VAL A 318 -3.38 11.47 -7.24
N GLY A 319 -4.33 11.57 -8.15
CA GLY A 319 -5.62 10.91 -7.96
C GLY A 319 -5.47 9.40 -8.08
N GLY A 320 -5.94 8.63 -7.10
CA GLY A 320 -5.90 7.17 -7.17
C GLY A 320 -5.98 6.50 -5.80
N ASP A 321 -6.26 5.20 -5.83
CA ASP A 321 -6.29 4.35 -4.65
C ASP A 321 -4.87 3.92 -4.23
N HIS A 322 -4.73 3.56 -2.96
CA HIS A 322 -3.47 3.22 -2.33
C HIS A 322 -2.72 2.07 -3.01
N GLY A 323 -3.44 1.03 -3.39
CA GLY A 323 -2.85 -0.19 -3.98
C GLY A 323 -2.38 0.00 -5.43
N SER A 324 -2.79 1.07 -6.09
CA SER A 324 -2.46 1.34 -7.49
C SER A 324 -1.74 2.67 -7.72
N LEU A 325 -1.45 3.42 -6.66
CA LEU A 325 -0.90 4.79 -6.73
C LEU A 325 0.43 4.89 -7.50
N TYR A 326 1.20 3.83 -7.57
CA TYR A 326 2.46 3.77 -8.33
C TYR A 326 2.29 3.37 -9.82
N LYS A 327 1.06 3.14 -10.30
CA LYS A 327 0.77 2.64 -11.64
C LYS A 327 0.49 3.73 -12.69
N PRO A 328 -0.10 4.90 -12.32
CA PRO A 328 -0.39 5.96 -13.27
C PRO A 328 0.85 6.40 -14.06
N ILE A 329 0.67 6.63 -15.35
CA ILE A 329 1.78 7.02 -16.24
C ILE A 329 2.45 8.34 -15.81
N GLU A 330 1.69 9.28 -15.25
CA GLU A 330 2.21 10.52 -14.70
C GLU A 330 3.16 10.30 -13.51
N VAL A 331 2.85 9.29 -12.67
CA VAL A 331 3.73 8.89 -11.56
C VAL A 331 5.00 8.26 -12.11
N LEU A 332 4.88 7.33 -13.06
CA LEU A 332 6.02 6.65 -13.67
C LEU A 332 6.93 7.64 -14.43
N LYS A 333 6.36 8.60 -15.17
CA LYS A 333 7.12 9.65 -15.85
C LYS A 333 7.85 10.58 -14.87
N THR A 334 7.17 10.98 -13.80
CA THR A 334 7.81 11.82 -12.77
C THR A 334 8.90 11.03 -12.05
N LEU A 335 8.64 9.77 -11.70
CA LEU A 335 9.65 8.89 -11.10
C LEU A 335 10.88 8.73 -12.02
N ALA A 336 10.68 8.46 -13.31
CA ALA A 336 11.77 8.37 -14.27
C ALA A 336 12.58 9.69 -14.36
N SER A 337 11.91 10.82 -14.33
CA SER A 337 12.57 12.14 -14.31
C SER A 337 13.40 12.35 -13.05
N LEU A 338 12.85 11.99 -11.88
CA LEU A 338 13.56 12.02 -10.59
C LEU A 338 14.81 11.13 -10.60
N LEU A 339 14.76 10.01 -11.31
CA LEU A 339 15.87 9.06 -11.47
C LEU A 339 16.81 9.44 -12.63
N GLY A 340 16.71 10.65 -13.19
CA GLY A 340 17.55 11.10 -14.32
C GLY A 340 17.27 10.37 -15.64
N LYS A 341 16.11 9.70 -15.77
CA LYS A 341 15.71 8.89 -16.93
C LYS A 341 14.49 9.47 -17.67
N GLY A 342 14.17 10.73 -17.45
CA GLY A 342 12.95 11.37 -17.98
C GLY A 342 12.75 11.26 -19.50
N GLY A 343 13.83 11.22 -20.28
CA GLY A 343 13.75 11.06 -21.74
C GLY A 343 13.22 9.69 -22.19
N VAL A 344 13.37 8.64 -21.39
CA VAL A 344 13.01 7.27 -21.76
C VAL A 344 11.49 7.09 -21.83
N LEU A 345 10.74 7.65 -20.87
CA LEU A 345 9.29 7.55 -20.81
C LEU A 345 8.57 8.75 -21.48
N ALA A 346 9.31 9.74 -21.98
CA ALA A 346 8.72 10.89 -22.67
C ALA A 346 7.94 10.48 -23.93
N ALA A 347 8.34 9.39 -24.58
CA ALA A 347 7.69 8.85 -25.77
C ALA A 347 6.40 8.03 -25.46
N MET A 348 6.12 7.70 -24.20
CA MET A 348 4.86 7.06 -23.83
C MET A 348 3.74 8.09 -23.98
N VAL A 349 2.93 7.93 -25.00
CA VAL A 349 1.77 8.77 -25.25
C VAL A 349 0.78 8.54 -24.11
N VAL A 350 0.38 9.61 -23.43
CA VAL A 350 -0.82 9.61 -22.61
C VAL A 350 -1.98 9.53 -23.60
N GLY A 351 -2.46 8.32 -23.86
CA GLY A 351 -3.67 8.10 -24.66
C GLY A 351 -4.90 8.63 -23.90
N ASP A 352 -6.05 8.52 -24.54
CA ASP A 352 -7.37 8.77 -23.94
C ASP A 352 -7.77 7.69 -22.89
N ALA A 353 -6.79 7.13 -22.21
CA ALA A 353 -6.99 6.04 -21.25
C ALA A 353 -7.81 6.52 -20.05
N VAL A 354 -8.75 5.67 -19.64
CA VAL A 354 -9.55 5.85 -18.43
C VAL A 354 -8.96 4.95 -17.34
N ARG A 355 -8.68 5.50 -16.17
CA ARG A 355 -8.24 4.68 -15.04
C ARG A 355 -9.42 4.30 -14.18
N LEU A 356 -9.52 3.00 -13.86
CA LEU A 356 -10.49 2.44 -12.94
C LEU A 356 -9.89 2.28 -11.55
N SER A 357 -10.71 2.47 -10.53
CA SER A 357 -10.39 2.18 -9.13
C SER A 357 -11.63 1.65 -8.41
N VAL A 358 -11.44 0.73 -7.48
CA VAL A 358 -12.45 0.27 -6.52
C VAL A 358 -11.91 0.50 -5.13
N ARG A 359 -12.80 0.77 -4.15
CA ARG A 359 -12.39 0.97 -2.75
C ARG A 359 -11.85 -0.33 -2.17
N ASP A 360 -12.60 -1.40 -2.34
CA ASP A 360 -12.26 -2.73 -1.84
C ASP A 360 -12.16 -3.72 -3.00
N GLU A 361 -10.99 -4.32 -3.21
CA GLU A 361 -10.82 -5.38 -4.20
C GLU A 361 -11.46 -6.70 -3.73
N VAL A 362 -11.73 -6.84 -2.42
CA VAL A 362 -12.35 -8.03 -1.81
C VAL A 362 -13.69 -7.65 -1.22
N VAL A 363 -14.76 -8.17 -1.81
CA VAL A 363 -16.16 -7.84 -1.47
C VAL A 363 -16.97 -9.10 -1.21
N VAL A 364 -18.13 -8.94 -0.59
CA VAL A 364 -19.11 -10.03 -0.48
C VAL A 364 -20.12 -9.97 -1.62
N PRO A 365 -20.80 -11.11 -1.95
CA PRO A 365 -21.83 -11.12 -2.97
C PRO A 365 -22.88 -10.03 -2.77
N LYS A 366 -23.21 -9.31 -3.85
CA LYS A 366 -24.19 -8.22 -3.88
C LYS A 366 -23.83 -6.99 -3.05
N GLN A 367 -22.62 -6.87 -2.54
CA GLN A 367 -22.13 -5.62 -1.93
C GLN A 367 -22.19 -4.51 -2.98
N VAL A 368 -22.67 -3.33 -2.56
CA VAL A 368 -22.57 -2.14 -3.40
C VAL A 368 -21.20 -1.52 -3.18
N GLU A 369 -20.45 -1.35 -4.24
CA GLU A 369 -19.08 -0.85 -4.22
C GLU A 369 -18.94 0.33 -5.20
N PRO A 370 -18.37 1.47 -4.80
CA PRO A 370 -18.09 2.55 -5.72
C PRO A 370 -16.93 2.17 -6.67
N VAL A 371 -17.19 2.24 -7.96
CA VAL A 371 -16.15 2.20 -9.01
C VAL A 371 -15.87 3.62 -9.44
N VAL A 372 -14.66 4.10 -9.25
CA VAL A 372 -14.25 5.45 -9.64
C VAL A 372 -13.52 5.39 -10.98
N LEU A 373 -13.98 6.18 -11.92
CA LEU A 373 -13.32 6.42 -13.20
C LEU A 373 -12.55 7.74 -13.12
N PHE A 374 -11.25 7.70 -13.33
CA PHE A 374 -10.43 8.91 -13.47
C PHE A 374 -10.34 9.26 -14.96
N LEU A 375 -10.72 10.48 -15.27
CA LEU A 375 -10.93 10.99 -16.61
C LEU A 375 -10.06 12.24 -16.80
N SER A 376 -9.14 12.28 -17.70
CA SER A 376 -8.27 13.43 -17.92
C SER A 376 -9.06 14.65 -18.48
N SER A 377 -9.78 15.36 -17.60
CA SER A 377 -10.59 16.57 -17.95
C SER A 377 -11.53 16.34 -19.13
N ARG A 378 -12.33 15.29 -19.08
CA ARG A 378 -13.28 14.97 -20.17
C ARG A 378 -14.59 15.75 -20.02
N THR A 379 -15.09 16.22 -21.13
CA THR A 379 -16.42 16.85 -21.24
C THR A 379 -17.48 15.86 -21.75
N ALA A 380 -17.06 14.73 -22.30
CA ALA A 380 -17.95 13.66 -22.76
C ALA A 380 -17.28 12.30 -22.62
N LEU A 381 -18.08 11.29 -22.29
CA LEU A 381 -17.72 9.89 -22.29
C LEU A 381 -18.94 9.08 -22.78
N ASP A 382 -18.74 8.22 -23.75
CA ASP A 382 -19.70 7.18 -24.16
C ASP A 382 -18.95 5.85 -24.21
N ALA A 383 -19.06 5.11 -23.12
CA ALA A 383 -18.30 3.90 -22.85
C ALA A 383 -19.19 2.82 -22.22
N GLU A 384 -18.65 1.66 -22.00
CA GLU A 384 -19.30 0.54 -21.33
C GLU A 384 -18.38 0.01 -20.21
N LEU A 385 -18.93 -0.16 -19.01
CA LEU A 385 -18.30 -0.94 -17.95
C LEU A 385 -18.60 -2.42 -18.24
N VAL A 386 -17.55 -3.20 -18.45
CA VAL A 386 -17.64 -4.63 -18.77
C VAL A 386 -17.03 -5.43 -17.64
N VAL A 387 -17.73 -6.46 -17.18
CA VAL A 387 -17.25 -7.34 -16.11
C VAL A 387 -17.13 -8.76 -16.63
N HIS A 388 -15.95 -9.31 -16.54
CA HIS A 388 -15.67 -10.70 -16.91
C HIS A 388 -15.43 -11.55 -15.66
N LYS A 389 -16.08 -12.70 -15.59
CA LYS A 389 -15.73 -13.73 -14.61
C LYS A 389 -14.52 -14.51 -15.10
N LEU A 390 -13.51 -14.66 -14.25
CA LEU A 390 -12.25 -15.32 -14.59
C LEU A 390 -12.11 -16.70 -13.97
N THR A 391 -12.76 -16.95 -12.82
CA THR A 391 -12.67 -18.24 -12.12
C THR A 391 -14.04 -18.82 -11.82
N GLY A 392 -14.13 -20.14 -11.63
CA GLY A 392 -15.26 -20.82 -11.02
C GLY A 392 -15.45 -20.42 -9.54
N GLU A 393 -16.48 -20.95 -8.90
CA GLU A 393 -16.72 -20.77 -7.46
C GLU A 393 -15.70 -21.53 -6.60
N ASP A 394 -15.06 -22.50 -7.18
CA ASP A 394 -13.94 -23.30 -6.64
C ASP A 394 -12.57 -22.61 -6.78
N GLY A 395 -12.54 -21.41 -7.39
CA GLY A 395 -11.32 -20.67 -7.66
C GLY A 395 -10.51 -21.15 -8.87
N VAL A 396 -10.99 -22.17 -9.57
CA VAL A 396 -10.32 -22.68 -10.77
C VAL A 396 -10.52 -21.70 -11.93
N PRO A 397 -9.45 -21.30 -12.65
CA PRO A 397 -9.57 -20.43 -13.82
C PRO A 397 -10.50 -21.02 -14.88
N LEU A 398 -11.37 -20.18 -15.43
CA LEU A 398 -12.20 -20.57 -16.58
C LEU A 398 -11.32 -20.68 -17.83
N ALA A 399 -11.67 -21.60 -18.72
CA ALA A 399 -10.96 -21.78 -20.00
C ALA A 399 -10.97 -20.50 -20.86
N LYS A 400 -12.00 -19.68 -20.70
CA LYS A 400 -12.11 -18.33 -21.26
C LYS A 400 -12.85 -17.43 -20.26
N PRO A 401 -12.45 -16.14 -20.11
CA PRO A 401 -13.21 -15.16 -19.37
C PRO A 401 -14.66 -15.11 -19.88
N ALA A 402 -15.62 -15.12 -18.96
CA ALA A 402 -17.04 -15.04 -19.29
C ALA A 402 -17.57 -13.64 -18.98
N GLU A 403 -18.01 -12.91 -20.00
CA GLU A 403 -18.69 -11.63 -19.79
C GLU A 403 -20.01 -11.87 -19.06
N ILE A 404 -20.20 -11.17 -17.94
CA ILE A 404 -21.38 -11.33 -17.08
C ILE A 404 -22.18 -10.03 -16.90
N ILE A 405 -21.54 -8.88 -17.08
CA ILE A 405 -22.15 -7.55 -16.99
C ILE A 405 -21.58 -6.69 -18.11
N ARG A 406 -22.48 -5.95 -18.78
CA ARG A 406 -22.14 -4.87 -19.70
C ARG A 406 -23.13 -3.73 -19.45
N SER A 407 -22.62 -2.61 -18.94
CA SER A 407 -23.43 -1.46 -18.54
C SER A 407 -22.96 -0.19 -19.22
N PRO A 408 -23.83 0.61 -19.83
CA PRO A 408 -23.43 1.85 -20.45
C PRO A 408 -22.98 2.88 -19.39
N VAL A 409 -21.89 3.58 -19.69
CA VAL A 409 -21.37 4.70 -18.91
C VAL A 409 -21.34 5.91 -19.79
N ARG A 410 -22.23 6.87 -19.53
CA ARG A 410 -22.38 8.06 -20.36
C ARG A 410 -22.23 9.32 -19.54
N TYR A 411 -21.47 10.24 -20.06
CA TYR A 411 -21.31 11.59 -19.48
C TYR A 411 -21.29 12.61 -20.61
N SER A 412 -21.95 13.74 -20.39
CA SER A 412 -21.85 14.93 -21.24
C SER A 412 -22.11 16.16 -20.36
N GLY A 413 -21.12 17.04 -20.26
CA GLY A 413 -21.20 18.19 -19.38
C GLY A 413 -19.87 18.97 -19.27
N PRO A 414 -19.71 19.77 -18.23
CA PRO A 414 -18.45 20.42 -17.93
C PRO A 414 -17.29 19.42 -17.83
N ALA A 415 -16.05 19.87 -18.04
CA ALA A 415 -14.90 19.00 -17.88
C ALA A 415 -14.83 18.44 -16.45
N ILE A 416 -14.71 17.12 -16.33
CA ILE A 416 -14.52 16.42 -15.05
C ILE A 416 -13.27 15.57 -15.08
N ASP A 417 -12.63 15.45 -13.93
CA ASP A 417 -11.42 14.63 -13.75
C ASP A 417 -11.74 13.24 -13.20
N SER A 418 -12.91 13.04 -12.63
CA SER A 418 -13.37 11.74 -12.16
C SER A 418 -14.89 11.66 -12.10
N MET A 419 -15.41 10.43 -12.13
CA MET A 419 -16.81 10.11 -11.83
C MET A 419 -16.89 8.80 -11.05
N ALA A 420 -17.81 8.73 -10.10
CA ALA A 420 -18.11 7.52 -9.37
C ALA A 420 -19.35 6.84 -9.95
N LEU A 421 -19.28 5.52 -10.07
CA LEU A 421 -20.38 4.65 -10.47
C LEU A 421 -20.72 3.74 -9.28
N GLU A 422 -21.99 3.56 -8.98
CA GLU A 422 -22.41 2.49 -8.09
C GLU A 422 -22.35 1.16 -8.83
N PHE A 423 -21.60 0.23 -8.30
CA PHE A 423 -21.45 -1.12 -8.84
C PHE A 423 -21.90 -2.14 -7.80
N THR A 424 -22.77 -3.04 -8.20
CA THR A 424 -23.17 -4.16 -7.34
C THR A 424 -22.33 -5.38 -7.66
N ALA A 425 -21.59 -5.85 -6.68
CA ALA A 425 -20.74 -7.03 -6.80
C ALA A 425 -21.56 -8.25 -7.28
N PRO A 426 -20.98 -9.11 -8.13
CA PRO A 426 -21.64 -10.31 -8.63
C PRO A 426 -22.16 -11.21 -7.49
N LYS A 427 -23.25 -11.93 -7.80
CA LYS A 427 -23.94 -12.80 -6.84
C LYS A 427 -23.10 -14.03 -6.42
N TYR A 428 -22.25 -14.51 -7.29
CA TYR A 428 -21.50 -15.75 -7.07
C TYR A 428 -20.06 -15.45 -6.72
N PRO A 429 -19.47 -16.22 -5.81
CA PRO A 429 -18.04 -16.10 -5.52
C PRO A 429 -17.18 -16.34 -6.74
N GLY A 430 -16.05 -15.69 -6.80
CA GLY A 430 -15.12 -15.80 -7.92
C GLY A 430 -14.22 -14.57 -8.07
N THR A 431 -13.32 -14.67 -9.02
CA THR A 431 -12.48 -13.56 -9.46
C THR A 431 -13.11 -12.93 -10.68
N TYR A 432 -13.22 -11.61 -10.66
CA TYR A 432 -13.83 -10.82 -11.73
C TYR A 432 -12.86 -9.74 -12.19
N GLU A 433 -12.90 -9.42 -13.48
CA GLU A 433 -12.16 -8.35 -14.11
C GLU A 433 -13.14 -7.26 -14.55
N LEU A 434 -12.91 -6.04 -14.11
CA LEU A 434 -13.63 -4.83 -14.53
C LEU A 434 -12.80 -4.11 -15.60
N ASP A 435 -13.45 -3.75 -16.71
CA ASP A 435 -12.85 -3.06 -17.84
C ASP A 435 -13.78 -1.93 -18.32
N ILE A 436 -13.22 -0.86 -18.88
CA ILE A 436 -13.97 0.17 -19.60
C ILE A 436 -13.65 0.05 -21.08
N GLN A 437 -14.71 -0.03 -21.90
CA GLN A 437 -14.62 -0.21 -23.35
C GLN A 437 -15.32 0.92 -24.10
N ILE A 438 -14.73 1.36 -25.21
CA ILE A 438 -15.34 2.24 -26.21
C ILE A 438 -15.33 1.51 -27.53
N GLY A 439 -16.53 1.33 -28.14
CA GLY A 439 -16.65 0.60 -29.41
C GLY A 439 -16.13 -0.84 -29.34
N GLY A 440 -16.18 -1.48 -28.17
CA GLY A 440 -15.69 -2.86 -27.94
C GLY A 440 -14.19 -3.00 -27.68
N ALA A 441 -13.43 -1.90 -27.72
CA ALA A 441 -12.02 -1.89 -27.39
C ALA A 441 -11.81 -1.38 -25.96
N SER A 442 -10.93 -2.03 -25.17
CA SER A 442 -10.54 -1.55 -23.85
C SER A 442 -9.84 -0.21 -23.97
N VAL A 443 -10.32 0.76 -23.20
CA VAL A 443 -9.69 2.09 -23.01
C VAL A 443 -9.26 2.28 -21.57
N ALA A 444 -9.45 1.25 -20.72
CA ALA A 444 -8.90 1.26 -19.39
C ALA A 444 -7.37 1.28 -19.47
N GLU A 445 -6.73 2.23 -18.80
CA GLU A 445 -5.27 2.22 -18.59
C GLU A 445 -4.85 0.89 -17.96
N ARG A 446 -5.73 0.37 -17.12
CA ARG A 446 -5.62 -0.93 -16.47
C ARG A 446 -7.00 -1.44 -16.07
N LYS A 447 -7.21 -2.74 -16.24
CA LYS A 447 -8.37 -3.45 -15.73
C LYS A 447 -8.23 -3.69 -14.21
N VAL A 448 -9.33 -3.64 -13.49
CA VAL A 448 -9.37 -3.84 -12.05
C VAL A 448 -9.87 -5.24 -11.73
N MET A 449 -9.19 -5.89 -10.78
CA MET A 449 -9.60 -7.19 -10.28
C MET A 449 -10.51 -7.03 -9.06
N LEU A 450 -11.59 -7.78 -9.02
CA LEU A 450 -12.52 -7.84 -7.90
C LEU A 450 -12.67 -9.30 -7.44
N PHE A 451 -12.47 -9.52 -6.16
CA PHE A 451 -12.61 -10.83 -5.53
C PHE A 451 -13.90 -10.88 -4.72
N VAL A 452 -14.86 -11.66 -5.19
CA VAL A 452 -16.13 -11.87 -4.49
C VAL A 452 -16.02 -13.12 -3.62
N GLN A 453 -16.09 -12.93 -2.30
CA GLN A 453 -15.94 -13.99 -1.30
C GLN A 453 -17.25 -14.26 -0.58
N ASN A 454 -17.52 -15.52 -0.22
CA ASN A 454 -18.56 -15.83 0.76
C ASN A 454 -18.13 -15.32 2.14
N THR A 455 -19.08 -14.83 2.91
CA THR A 455 -18.90 -14.42 4.31
C THR A 455 -18.58 -15.61 5.21
#